data_fadcf39f3fb00dee193a5fcd0160b04f
#
_entry.id   fadcf39f3fb00dee193a5fcd0160b04f
#
_cell.length_a   1.000
_cell.length_b   1.000
_cell.length_c   1.000
_cell.angle_alpha   90.00
_cell.angle_beta   90.00
_cell.angle_gamma   90.00
#
_symmetry.space_group_name_H-M   'P 1'
#
loop_
_entity.id
_entity.type
_entity.pdbx_description
1 polymer ?
#
loop_
_entity_poly.entity_id
_entity_poly.type
_entity_poly.pdbx_seq_one_letter_code
_entity_poly.pdbx_strand_id
1 'polypeptide(L)'
;MIWRAMRLPMGLKLSAIMALAVPALIGLTAITTLADSSPSPSGTAQPLPGDPVKGATLYGQNCASCHGGALEGIIGPALNPIYKLPGVTDPLDATWLIDTITNGRVHQPGDPGTIDMPALGGNSKLTAQDVKDLASYIIQANKQGSPPYSPGELAKRTILWVSLGIIAMIFITFLLSQYNMRWIARRAAARRK
;
A
#
# COMPACT_ATOMS: atom_id res chain seq x y z
N MET A 1 28.31 -38.33 -40.85
CA MET A 1 28.44 -36.88 -41.09
C MET A 1 27.63 -36.14 -40.08
N ILE A 2 28.32 -35.34 -39.26
CA ILE A 2 27.89 -34.16 -38.52
C ILE A 2 26.95 -34.40 -37.34
N TRP A 3 27.50 -34.85 -36.22
CA TRP A 3 27.03 -34.46 -34.88
C TRP A 3 28.13 -33.72 -34.14
N ARG A 4 28.27 -32.44 -34.43
CA ARG A 4 29.05 -31.53 -33.57
C ARG A 4 28.13 -31.06 -32.50
N ALA A 5 28.01 -31.81 -31.41
CA ALA A 5 27.36 -31.39 -30.19
C ALA A 5 28.01 -30.09 -29.71
N MET A 6 27.26 -29.01 -29.79
CA MET A 6 27.62 -27.69 -29.28
C MET A 6 27.80 -27.80 -27.76
N ARG A 7 29.02 -28.03 -27.30
CA ARG A 7 29.36 -28.02 -25.88
C ARG A 7 29.34 -26.55 -25.40
N LEU A 8 28.15 -26.12 -24.97
CA LEU A 8 28.06 -24.87 -24.23
C LEU A 8 28.97 -24.96 -22.99
N PRO A 9 29.79 -23.96 -22.70
CA PRO A 9 30.67 -23.95 -21.54
C PRO A 9 29.83 -24.07 -20.26
N MET A 10 30.31 -24.92 -19.34
CA MET A 10 29.63 -25.31 -18.10
C MET A 10 29.14 -24.10 -17.26
N GLY A 11 29.87 -22.97 -17.36
CA GLY A 11 29.46 -21.71 -16.71
C GLY A 11 28.18 -21.06 -17.26
N LEU A 12 27.88 -21.26 -18.55
CA LEU A 12 26.67 -20.71 -19.16
C LEU A 12 25.42 -21.50 -18.75
N LYS A 13 25.56 -22.79 -18.48
CA LYS A 13 24.47 -23.65 -18.00
C LYS A 13 24.09 -23.37 -16.56
N LEU A 14 25.07 -23.07 -15.68
CA LEU A 14 24.79 -22.70 -14.28
C LEU A 14 24.15 -21.31 -14.19
N SER A 15 24.57 -20.35 -14.98
CA SER A 15 23.99 -19.00 -14.98
C SER A 15 22.52 -18.99 -15.47
N ALA A 16 22.19 -19.83 -16.46
CA ALA A 16 20.81 -19.92 -16.96
C ALA A 16 19.88 -20.59 -15.95
N ILE A 17 20.36 -21.59 -15.21
CA ILE A 17 19.58 -22.28 -14.17
C ILE A 17 19.36 -21.36 -12.96
N MET A 18 20.39 -20.61 -12.54
CA MET A 18 20.25 -19.64 -11.45
C MET A 18 19.33 -18.47 -11.79
N ALA A 19 19.34 -17.98 -13.04
CA ALA A 19 18.46 -16.89 -13.47
C ALA A 19 16.97 -17.28 -13.52
N LEU A 20 16.66 -18.57 -13.69
CA LEU A 20 15.28 -19.07 -13.71
C LEU A 20 14.81 -19.55 -12.32
N ALA A 21 15.70 -20.06 -11.47
CA ALA A 21 15.33 -20.62 -10.17
C ALA A 21 15.02 -19.55 -9.11
N VAL A 22 15.71 -18.40 -9.13
CA VAL A 22 15.53 -17.35 -8.13
C VAL A 22 14.13 -16.68 -8.20
N PRO A 23 13.59 -16.29 -9.36
CA PRO A 23 12.24 -15.73 -9.42
C PRO A 23 11.15 -16.74 -9.10
N ALA A 24 11.35 -18.03 -9.37
CA ALA A 24 10.38 -19.08 -9.01
C ALA A 24 10.28 -19.31 -7.50
N LEU A 25 11.39 -19.22 -6.77
CA LEU A 25 11.40 -19.34 -5.31
C LEU A 25 10.77 -18.13 -4.62
N ILE A 26 10.98 -16.92 -5.13
CA ILE A 26 10.37 -15.69 -4.60
C ILE A 26 8.87 -15.67 -4.88
N GLY A 27 8.45 -16.15 -6.05
CA GLY A 27 7.03 -16.25 -6.40
C GLY A 27 6.26 -17.25 -5.54
N LEU A 28 6.88 -18.37 -5.15
CA LEU A 28 6.23 -19.42 -4.39
C LEU A 28 6.02 -19.03 -2.90
N THR A 29 6.92 -18.23 -2.34
CA THR A 29 6.77 -17.73 -0.96
C THR A 29 5.74 -16.62 -0.83
N ALA A 30 5.50 -15.84 -1.90
CA ALA A 30 4.51 -14.76 -1.91
C ALA A 30 3.06 -15.26 -1.95
N ILE A 31 2.81 -16.45 -2.49
CA ILE A 31 1.45 -17.01 -2.61
C ILE A 31 0.93 -17.56 -1.28
N THR A 32 1.81 -18.03 -0.40
CA THR A 32 1.40 -18.61 0.89
C THR A 32 1.05 -17.54 1.95
N THR A 33 1.46 -16.28 1.76
CA THR A 33 1.19 -15.20 2.72
C THR A 33 -0.09 -14.40 2.41
N LEU A 34 -0.74 -14.64 1.27
CA LEU A 34 -1.99 -13.96 0.89
C LEU A 34 -3.26 -14.62 1.46
N ALA A 35 -3.14 -15.79 2.09
CA ALA A 35 -4.29 -16.56 2.55
C ALA A 35 -4.62 -16.40 4.04
N ASP A 36 -3.84 -15.63 4.83
CA ASP A 36 -4.05 -15.57 6.28
C ASP A 36 -3.86 -14.17 6.86
N SER A 37 -4.54 -13.20 6.29
CA SER A 37 -4.69 -11.87 6.88
C SER A 37 -6.15 -11.58 7.16
N SER A 38 -6.83 -12.53 7.81
CA SER A 38 -7.99 -12.19 8.61
C SER A 38 -7.43 -11.65 9.94
N PRO A 39 -7.53 -10.35 10.23
CA PRO A 39 -7.14 -9.84 11.54
C PRO A 39 -8.10 -10.45 12.56
N SER A 40 -7.60 -11.40 13.34
CA SER A 40 -8.28 -11.90 14.53
C SER A 40 -8.41 -10.73 15.52
N PRO A 41 -9.59 -10.33 15.95
CA PRO A 41 -9.76 -9.26 16.92
C PRO A 41 -9.42 -9.81 18.31
N SER A 42 -8.14 -9.75 18.71
CA SER A 42 -7.74 -9.97 20.11
C SER A 42 -7.49 -8.63 20.79
N GLY A 43 -8.53 -8.11 21.37
CA GLY A 43 -8.53 -6.95 22.24
C GLY A 43 -10.00 -6.62 22.52
N THR A 44 -10.33 -6.28 23.76
CA THR A 44 -11.65 -5.78 24.19
C THR A 44 -11.98 -4.48 23.42
N ALA A 45 -12.24 -4.63 22.13
CA ALA A 45 -12.58 -3.54 21.25
C ALA A 45 -14.07 -3.28 21.39
N GLN A 46 -14.41 -2.09 21.82
CA GLN A 46 -15.77 -1.55 21.66
C GLN A 46 -16.22 -1.87 20.23
N PRO A 47 -17.38 -2.51 20.02
CA PRO A 47 -17.82 -2.92 18.70
C PRO A 47 -17.87 -1.70 17.77
N LEU A 48 -17.28 -1.85 16.60
CA LEU A 48 -17.32 -0.80 15.58
C LEU A 48 -18.76 -0.63 15.07
N PRO A 49 -19.20 0.59 14.76
CA PRO A 49 -20.56 0.83 14.30
C PRO A 49 -20.86 0.26 12.90
N GLY A 50 -19.84 -0.06 12.10
CA GLY A 50 -19.94 -0.58 10.74
C GLY A 50 -18.71 -1.37 10.29
N ASP A 51 -18.61 -1.63 8.98
CA ASP A 51 -17.50 -2.37 8.34
C ASP A 51 -16.36 -1.42 7.96
N PRO A 52 -15.18 -1.51 8.62
CA PRO A 52 -14.05 -0.64 8.32
C PRO A 52 -13.41 -0.89 6.95
N VAL A 53 -13.53 -2.10 6.38
CA VAL A 53 -12.97 -2.39 5.05
C VAL A 53 -13.77 -1.69 3.96
N LYS A 54 -15.09 -1.74 4.06
CA LYS A 54 -15.97 -0.98 3.19
C LYS A 54 -15.79 0.52 3.41
N GLY A 55 -15.64 0.95 4.66
CA GLY A 55 -15.32 2.33 5.03
C GLY A 55 -14.05 2.86 4.39
N ALA A 56 -12.99 2.06 4.30
CA ALA A 56 -11.75 2.42 3.63
C ALA A 56 -11.96 2.74 2.12
N THR A 57 -12.79 1.94 1.46
CA THR A 57 -13.13 2.17 0.04
C THR A 57 -13.93 3.45 -0.15
N LEU A 58 -14.94 3.66 0.69
CA LEU A 58 -15.78 4.86 0.67
C LEU A 58 -14.97 6.12 1.00
N TYR A 59 -14.02 6.02 1.94
CA TYR A 59 -13.11 7.09 2.31
C TYR A 59 -12.26 7.55 1.13
N GLY A 60 -11.65 6.61 0.42
CA GLY A 60 -10.83 6.91 -0.75
C GLY A 60 -11.60 7.64 -1.87
N GLN A 61 -12.90 7.39 -1.98
CA GLN A 61 -13.76 7.99 -3.01
C GLN A 61 -14.32 9.36 -2.63
N ASN A 62 -14.59 9.60 -1.34
CA ASN A 62 -15.38 10.75 -0.91
C ASN A 62 -14.64 11.72 0.04
N CYS A 63 -13.63 11.24 0.77
CA CYS A 63 -13.01 11.99 1.88
C CYS A 63 -11.53 12.31 1.63
N ALA A 64 -10.83 11.45 0.89
CA ALA A 64 -9.39 11.52 0.70
C ALA A 64 -8.90 12.81 0.00
N SER A 65 -9.74 13.45 -0.81
CA SER A 65 -9.41 14.71 -1.47
C SER A 65 -9.12 15.85 -0.48
N CYS A 66 -9.80 15.85 0.66
CA CYS A 66 -9.64 16.86 1.69
C CYS A 66 -8.80 16.39 2.88
N HIS A 67 -8.99 15.13 3.30
CA HIS A 67 -8.34 14.59 4.50
C HIS A 67 -7.07 13.79 4.23
N GLY A 68 -6.68 13.65 2.94
CA GLY A 68 -5.51 12.88 2.53
C GLY A 68 -5.78 11.39 2.38
N GLY A 69 -5.03 10.72 1.47
CA GLY A 69 -5.21 9.30 1.19
C GLY A 69 -4.78 8.37 2.32
N ALA A 70 -3.92 8.86 3.22
CA ALA A 70 -3.46 8.18 4.43
C ALA A 70 -3.99 8.84 5.71
N LEU A 71 -5.07 9.61 5.63
CA LEU A 71 -5.68 10.33 6.76
C LEU A 71 -4.80 11.45 7.33
N GLU A 72 -3.79 11.89 6.61
CA GLU A 72 -2.77 12.86 7.03
C GLU A 72 -3.24 14.31 7.12
N GLY A 73 -4.39 14.62 6.50
CA GLY A 73 -4.88 15.99 6.36
C GLY A 73 -4.21 16.73 5.19
N ILE A 74 -4.98 17.43 4.38
CA ILE A 74 -4.49 18.30 3.29
C ILE A 74 -5.18 19.67 3.39
N ILE A 75 -6.49 19.68 3.11
CA ILE A 75 -7.35 20.86 3.21
C ILE A 75 -8.12 20.81 4.53
N GLY A 76 -8.62 19.61 4.86
CA GLY A 76 -9.26 19.30 6.13
C GLY A 76 -8.24 18.81 7.16
N PRO A 77 -8.66 18.69 8.43
CA PRO A 77 -7.80 18.21 9.51
C PRO A 77 -7.32 16.77 9.29
N ALA A 78 -6.17 16.42 9.89
CA ALA A 78 -5.70 15.05 9.96
C ALA A 78 -6.70 14.19 10.73
N LEU A 79 -6.95 12.99 10.21
CA LEU A 79 -7.84 11.99 10.81
C LEU A 79 -7.08 10.78 11.39
N ASN A 80 -5.75 10.69 11.15
CA ASN A 80 -4.89 9.72 11.81
C ASN A 80 -3.44 10.28 11.93
N PRO A 81 -2.94 10.61 13.11
CA PRO A 81 -3.75 10.68 14.35
C PRO A 81 -4.84 11.74 14.22
N ILE A 82 -6.03 11.42 14.76
CA ILE A 82 -7.15 12.37 14.65
C ILE A 82 -6.86 13.65 15.40
N TYR A 83 -7.03 14.78 14.73
CA TYR A 83 -6.80 16.07 15.34
C TYR A 83 -7.86 16.38 16.39
N LYS A 84 -7.41 16.75 17.58
CA LYS A 84 -8.32 17.14 18.67
C LYS A 84 -8.83 18.57 18.44
N LEU A 85 -10.05 18.65 17.95
CA LEU A 85 -10.70 19.93 17.69
C LEU A 85 -11.09 20.64 18.98
N PRO A 86 -11.06 21.98 19.02
CA PRO A 86 -11.56 22.75 20.15
C PRO A 86 -12.99 22.38 20.53
N GLY A 87 -13.26 22.16 21.81
CA GLY A 87 -14.59 21.81 22.31
C GLY A 87 -15.02 20.35 22.11
N VAL A 88 -14.21 19.50 21.44
CA VAL A 88 -14.47 18.07 21.26
C VAL A 88 -13.72 17.27 22.32
N THR A 89 -14.47 16.57 23.17
CA THR A 89 -13.90 15.79 24.29
C THR A 89 -13.22 14.51 23.78
N ASP A 90 -13.93 13.76 22.94
CA ASP A 90 -13.45 12.52 22.31
C ASP A 90 -13.72 12.56 20.80
N PRO A 91 -12.71 12.87 19.98
CA PRO A 91 -12.88 12.90 18.53
C PRO A 91 -13.02 11.51 17.89
N LEU A 92 -12.77 10.43 18.63
CA LEU A 92 -12.96 9.04 18.17
C LEU A 92 -14.29 8.43 18.63
N ASP A 93 -15.14 9.20 19.32
CA ASP A 93 -16.49 8.75 19.64
C ASP A 93 -17.27 8.50 18.36
N ALA A 94 -17.86 7.29 18.27
CA ALA A 94 -18.58 6.86 17.08
C ALA A 94 -19.79 7.75 16.76
N THR A 95 -20.50 8.20 17.79
CA THR A 95 -21.69 9.05 17.63
C THR A 95 -21.30 10.42 17.10
N TRP A 96 -20.24 10.99 17.66
CA TRP A 96 -19.71 12.27 17.20
C TRP A 96 -19.20 12.20 15.75
N LEU A 97 -18.47 11.13 15.37
CA LEU A 97 -18.01 10.94 14.00
C LEU A 97 -19.17 10.78 13.01
N ILE A 98 -20.16 9.96 13.36
CA ILE A 98 -21.36 9.76 12.53
C ILE A 98 -22.13 11.06 12.35
N ASP A 99 -22.31 11.82 13.41
CA ASP A 99 -23.00 13.12 13.35
C ASP A 99 -22.22 14.12 12.48
N THR A 100 -20.92 14.24 12.71
CA THR A 100 -20.05 15.14 11.95
C THR A 100 -20.01 14.79 10.45
N ILE A 101 -19.94 13.50 10.11
CA ILE A 101 -19.94 13.08 8.70
C ILE A 101 -21.32 13.34 8.07
N THR A 102 -22.40 13.09 8.81
CA THR A 102 -23.77 13.24 8.30
C THR A 102 -24.11 14.70 8.05
N ASN A 103 -23.83 15.56 9.02
CA ASN A 103 -24.29 16.96 9.01
C ASN A 103 -23.23 17.94 8.46
N GLY A 104 -21.98 17.47 8.34
CA GLY A 104 -20.86 18.35 8.08
C GLY A 104 -20.46 19.16 9.31
N ARG A 105 -19.49 20.04 9.14
CA ARG A 105 -18.99 20.92 10.22
C ARG A 105 -18.55 22.26 9.67
N VAL A 106 -19.10 23.33 10.23
CA VAL A 106 -18.64 24.70 9.95
C VAL A 106 -17.29 24.91 10.61
N HIS A 107 -16.34 25.48 9.89
CA HIS A 107 -15.02 25.85 10.40
C HIS A 107 -15.14 26.80 11.61
N GLN A 108 -14.42 26.47 12.67
CA GLN A 108 -14.39 27.28 13.89
C GLN A 108 -13.03 27.93 14.07
N PRO A 109 -12.92 29.08 14.75
CA PRO A 109 -11.63 29.67 15.08
C PRO A 109 -10.75 28.69 15.88
N GLY A 110 -9.56 28.39 15.35
CA GLY A 110 -8.62 27.43 15.93
C GLY A 110 -8.71 26.03 15.34
N ASP A 111 -9.65 25.75 14.43
CA ASP A 111 -9.65 24.51 13.65
C ASP A 111 -8.51 24.51 12.64
N PRO A 112 -7.85 23.36 12.40
CA PRO A 112 -6.95 23.21 11.27
C PRO A 112 -7.75 23.13 9.96
N GLY A 113 -7.18 23.67 8.89
CA GLY A 113 -7.84 23.77 7.60
C GLY A 113 -8.45 25.15 7.38
N THR A 114 -9.10 25.34 6.25
CA THR A 114 -9.57 26.66 5.79
C THR A 114 -10.99 26.65 5.28
N ILE A 115 -11.63 25.50 5.22
CA ILE A 115 -12.96 25.33 4.62
C ILE A 115 -13.90 24.52 5.54
N ASP A 116 -15.19 24.76 5.35
CA ASP A 116 -16.23 23.97 6.02
C ASP A 116 -16.22 22.54 5.47
N MET A 117 -16.48 21.58 6.36
CA MET A 117 -16.74 20.21 5.93
C MET A 117 -18.19 20.09 5.47
N PRO A 118 -18.44 19.78 4.20
CA PRO A 118 -19.80 19.60 3.72
C PRO A 118 -20.46 18.33 4.32
N ALA A 119 -21.77 18.36 4.46
CA ALA A 119 -22.54 17.19 4.84
C ALA A 119 -22.25 16.00 3.92
N LEU A 120 -22.10 14.80 4.48
CA LEU A 120 -21.79 13.57 3.76
C LEU A 120 -20.53 13.67 2.87
N GLY A 121 -19.58 14.53 3.25
CA GLY A 121 -18.39 14.77 2.43
C GLY A 121 -18.70 15.36 1.03
N GLY A 122 -19.89 15.95 0.86
CA GLY A 122 -20.39 16.47 -0.41
C GLY A 122 -21.07 15.43 -1.32
N ASN A 123 -21.17 14.17 -0.90
CA ASN A 123 -21.84 13.11 -1.65
C ASN A 123 -23.18 12.71 -1.02
N SER A 124 -24.27 13.31 -1.46
CA SER A 124 -25.63 13.04 -0.96
C SER A 124 -26.14 11.61 -1.19
N LYS A 125 -25.40 10.77 -1.90
CA LYS A 125 -25.76 9.36 -2.14
C LYS A 125 -25.29 8.42 -1.03
N LEU A 126 -24.46 8.89 -0.09
CA LEU A 126 -24.03 8.09 1.05
C LEU A 126 -25.21 7.77 1.95
N THR A 127 -25.37 6.49 2.24
CA THR A 127 -26.40 5.99 3.15
C THR A 127 -25.96 6.10 4.61
N ALA A 128 -26.88 6.00 5.54
CA ALA A 128 -26.57 5.96 6.98
C ALA A 128 -25.62 4.79 7.34
N GLN A 129 -25.68 3.67 6.61
CA GLN A 129 -24.75 2.56 6.81
C GLN A 129 -23.35 2.90 6.29
N ASP A 130 -23.24 3.57 5.15
CA ASP A 130 -21.93 4.01 4.61
C ASP A 130 -21.24 4.99 5.56
N VAL A 131 -21.98 5.86 6.23
CA VAL A 131 -21.46 6.77 7.27
C VAL A 131 -20.92 5.98 8.48
N LYS A 132 -21.62 4.93 8.92
CA LYS A 132 -21.14 4.04 9.99
C LYS A 132 -19.86 3.30 9.57
N ASP A 133 -19.80 2.84 8.33
CA ASP A 133 -18.62 2.17 7.79
C ASP A 133 -17.41 3.13 7.73
N LEU A 134 -17.61 4.39 7.30
CA LEU A 134 -16.62 5.45 7.33
C LEU A 134 -16.12 5.76 8.75
N ALA A 135 -17.02 5.91 9.71
CA ALA A 135 -16.65 6.13 11.12
C ALA A 135 -15.81 4.96 11.65
N SER A 136 -16.22 3.73 11.33
CA SER A 136 -15.49 2.51 11.72
C SER A 136 -14.09 2.46 11.16
N TYR A 137 -13.88 2.87 9.91
CA TYR A 137 -12.57 2.96 9.29
C TYR A 137 -11.66 3.96 10.02
N ILE A 138 -12.17 5.17 10.31
CA ILE A 138 -11.39 6.21 11.02
C ILE A 138 -11.00 5.72 12.42
N ILE A 139 -11.94 5.14 13.17
CA ILE A 139 -11.69 4.60 14.52
C ILE A 139 -10.65 3.49 14.46
N GLN A 140 -10.79 2.54 13.54
CA GLN A 140 -9.85 1.42 13.40
C GLN A 140 -8.46 1.90 13.02
N ALA A 141 -8.35 2.84 12.08
CA ALA A 141 -7.08 3.41 11.66
C ALA A 141 -6.32 4.05 12.84
N ASN A 142 -7.01 4.78 13.71
CA ASN A 142 -6.41 5.38 14.89
C ASN A 142 -6.03 4.35 15.96
N LYS A 143 -6.78 3.26 16.11
CA LYS A 143 -6.45 2.18 17.07
C LYS A 143 -5.25 1.35 16.61
N GLN A 144 -5.07 1.17 15.30
CA GLN A 144 -4.00 0.36 14.74
C GLN A 144 -2.72 1.15 14.45
N GLY A 145 -2.73 2.47 14.60
CA GLY A 145 -1.59 3.35 14.37
C GLY A 145 -1.18 3.54 12.90
N SER A 146 -1.81 2.82 11.98
CA SER A 146 -1.66 3.01 10.54
C SER A 146 -3.00 2.73 9.86
N PRO A 147 -3.47 3.59 8.96
CA PRO A 147 -4.71 3.33 8.24
C PRO A 147 -4.55 2.07 7.37
N PRO A 148 -5.55 1.18 7.36
CA PRO A 148 -5.58 0.13 6.35
C PRO A 148 -5.69 0.80 4.98
N TYR A 149 -4.71 0.55 4.12
CA TYR A 149 -4.74 1.11 2.76
C TYR A 149 -5.96 0.60 2.00
N SER A 150 -6.61 1.49 1.25
CA SER A 150 -7.64 1.06 0.31
C SER A 150 -7.06 0.04 -0.67
N PRO A 151 -7.85 -0.92 -1.17
CA PRO A 151 -7.37 -1.91 -2.14
C PRO A 151 -6.68 -1.28 -3.36
N GLY A 152 -7.14 -0.11 -3.79
CA GLY A 152 -6.54 0.64 -4.89
C GLY A 152 -5.16 1.21 -4.57
N GLU A 153 -4.96 1.74 -3.37
CA GLU A 153 -3.65 2.24 -2.91
C GLU A 153 -2.66 1.10 -2.69
N LEU A 154 -3.11 -0.02 -2.12
CA LEU A 154 -2.29 -1.22 -2.01
C LEU A 154 -1.82 -1.70 -3.39
N ALA A 155 -2.74 -1.77 -4.37
CA ALA A 155 -2.42 -2.17 -5.73
C ALA A 155 -1.38 -1.24 -6.37
N LYS A 156 -1.55 0.07 -6.28
CA LYS A 156 -0.59 1.07 -6.81
C LYS A 156 0.80 0.91 -6.19
N ARG A 157 0.88 0.80 -4.87
CA ARG A 157 2.16 0.61 -4.16
C ARG A 157 2.81 -0.71 -4.52
N THR A 158 2.03 -1.80 -4.60
CA THR A 158 2.54 -3.12 -5.00
C THR A 158 3.10 -3.07 -6.43
N ILE A 159 2.36 -2.51 -7.38
CA ILE A 159 2.82 -2.37 -8.77
C ILE A 159 4.11 -1.55 -8.83
N LEU A 160 4.21 -0.44 -8.09
CA LEU A 160 5.40 0.40 -8.05
C LEU A 160 6.62 -0.38 -7.53
N TRP A 161 6.50 -1.07 -6.40
CA TRP A 161 7.61 -1.81 -5.81
C TRP A 161 8.02 -3.02 -6.65
N VAL A 162 7.04 -3.74 -7.24
CA VAL A 162 7.31 -4.86 -8.15
C VAL A 162 8.02 -4.37 -9.42
N SER A 163 7.56 -3.27 -10.01
CA SER A 163 8.20 -2.68 -11.18
C SER A 163 9.64 -2.25 -10.90
N LEU A 164 9.88 -1.61 -9.77
CA LEU A 164 11.22 -1.21 -9.33
C LEU A 164 12.13 -2.43 -9.12
N GLY A 165 11.59 -3.50 -8.52
CA GLY A 165 12.30 -4.77 -8.33
C GLY A 165 12.70 -5.42 -9.66
N ILE A 166 11.81 -5.44 -10.65
CA ILE A 166 12.10 -5.97 -11.99
C ILE A 166 13.19 -5.15 -12.69
N ILE A 167 13.11 -3.82 -12.63
CA ILE A 167 14.12 -2.94 -13.20
C ILE A 167 15.50 -3.19 -12.55
N ALA A 168 15.55 -3.30 -11.23
CA ALA A 168 16.78 -3.59 -10.50
C ALA A 168 17.37 -4.96 -10.91
N MET A 169 16.56 -5.99 -11.06
CA MET A 169 16.98 -7.31 -11.52
C MET A 169 17.55 -7.27 -12.94
N ILE A 170 16.90 -6.57 -13.87
CA ILE A 170 17.40 -6.39 -15.24
C ILE A 170 18.76 -5.67 -15.22
N PHE A 171 18.88 -4.61 -14.41
CA PHE A 171 20.12 -3.85 -14.30
C PHE A 171 21.27 -4.69 -13.72
N ILE A 172 21.04 -5.45 -12.66
CA ILE A 172 22.02 -6.35 -12.08
C ILE A 172 22.46 -7.42 -13.08
N THR A 173 21.52 -8.02 -13.81
CA THR A 173 21.81 -9.02 -14.83
C THR A 173 22.65 -8.43 -15.96
N PHE A 174 22.36 -7.21 -16.38
CA PHE A 174 23.14 -6.47 -17.37
C PHE A 174 24.58 -6.23 -16.88
N LEU A 175 24.77 -5.75 -15.65
CA LEU A 175 26.11 -5.52 -15.07
C LEU A 175 26.91 -6.83 -14.96
N LEU A 176 26.28 -7.91 -14.51
CA LEU A 176 26.94 -9.23 -14.44
C LEU A 176 27.33 -9.75 -15.81
N SER A 177 26.50 -9.53 -16.83
CA SER A 177 26.83 -9.87 -18.21
C SER A 177 28.06 -9.10 -18.71
N GLN A 178 28.11 -7.79 -18.47
CA GLN A 178 29.28 -6.95 -18.83
C GLN A 178 30.55 -7.40 -18.08
N TYR A 179 30.45 -7.73 -16.82
CA TYR A 179 31.57 -8.23 -16.03
C TYR A 179 32.11 -9.56 -16.58
N ASN A 180 31.22 -10.53 -16.87
CA ASN A 180 31.59 -11.82 -17.43
C ASN A 180 32.26 -11.68 -18.79
N MET A 181 31.77 -10.82 -19.67
CA MET A 181 32.38 -10.58 -21.01
C MET A 181 33.81 -10.03 -20.90
N ARG A 182 34.04 -9.08 -19.97
CA ARG A 182 35.35 -8.53 -19.72
C ARG A 182 36.34 -9.56 -19.17
N TRP A 183 35.87 -10.44 -18.28
CA TRP A 183 36.69 -11.50 -17.70
C TRP A 183 37.07 -12.56 -18.73
N ILE A 184 36.15 -12.98 -19.59
CA ILE A 184 36.39 -13.92 -20.70
C ILE A 184 37.43 -13.33 -21.68
N ALA A 185 37.28 -12.06 -22.06
CA ALA A 185 38.22 -11.37 -22.94
C ALA A 185 39.63 -11.32 -22.35
N ARG A 186 39.81 -11.03 -21.06
CA ARG A 186 41.08 -11.04 -20.36
C ARG A 186 41.73 -12.42 -20.36
N ARG A 187 40.99 -13.49 -20.11
CA ARG A 187 41.49 -14.87 -20.15
C ARG A 187 41.90 -15.30 -21.56
N ALA A 188 41.13 -14.92 -22.57
CA ALA A 188 41.47 -15.21 -23.95
C ALA A 188 42.76 -14.50 -24.39
N ALA A 189 42.98 -13.27 -23.97
CA ALA A 189 44.24 -12.52 -24.24
C ALA A 189 45.46 -13.14 -23.54
N ALA A 190 45.28 -13.63 -22.28
CA ALA A 190 46.40 -14.28 -21.55
C ALA A 190 46.81 -15.63 -22.15
N ARG A 191 45.92 -16.34 -22.86
CA ARG A 191 46.28 -17.62 -23.54
C ARG A 191 46.96 -17.45 -24.88
N ARG A 192 47.01 -16.24 -25.41
CA ARG A 192 47.69 -15.94 -26.70
C ARG A 192 49.17 -15.50 -26.54
N LYS A 193 49.61 -15.31 -25.30
CA LYS A 193 51.04 -15.10 -24.96
C LYS A 193 51.67 -16.43 -24.56
#